data_4b4c0923f06e9b64f6582f38ecd04c48
#
_entry.id   4b4c0923f06e9b64f6582f38ecd04c48
#
_cell.length_a   1.000
_cell.length_b   1.000
_cell.length_c   1.000
_cell.angle_alpha   90.00
_cell.angle_beta   90.00
_cell.angle_gamma   90.00
#
_symmetry.space_group_name_H-M   'P 1'
#
loop_
_entity.id
_entity.type
_entity.pdbx_description
1 polymer ?
#
loop_
_entity_poly.entity_id
_entity_poly.type
_entity_poly.pdbx_seq_one_letter_code
_entity_poly.pdbx_strand_id
1 'polypeptide(L)'
;AVGGVAKGQIVREIDALGGEMGRITDLTTIQFRMLNRSKGAAMWSPRAQCDKTRFSEEWRRTLENTWNLYIWQDAATELLFAPAPETNAAPSDNLPDETTTSFNSAPGTISSAAESDADSDPTLRNAPSAAGKLAIRGVRTRMGVEFSCRKVILTSGTFLGGVMHCGASHAEGGRAGDAASHGITENLRAIGFETGRM
;
A
#
# COMPACT_ATOMS: atom_id res chain seq x y z
N ALA A 1 -11.77 0.83 15.56
CA ALA A 1 -10.87 0.23 16.55
C ALA A 1 -9.60 -0.25 15.87
N VAL A 2 -8.47 -0.05 16.52
CA VAL A 2 -7.15 -0.52 16.11
C VAL A 2 -6.73 -1.66 17.00
N GLY A 3 -6.14 -2.71 16.43
CA GLY A 3 -5.68 -3.87 17.19
C GLY A 3 -6.69 -5.03 17.23
N GLY A 4 -6.48 -5.92 18.18
CA GLY A 4 -7.11 -7.22 18.28
C GLY A 4 -6.13 -8.34 17.90
N VAL A 5 -6.62 -9.58 17.75
CA VAL A 5 -5.77 -10.73 17.40
C VAL A 5 -5.08 -10.48 16.06
N ALA A 6 -3.79 -10.78 15.98
CA ALA A 6 -2.86 -10.47 14.89
C ALA A 6 -2.63 -8.97 14.66
N LYS A 7 -3.68 -8.15 14.54
CA LYS A 7 -3.56 -6.71 14.25
C LYS A 7 -2.79 -5.95 15.33
N GLY A 8 -3.03 -6.27 16.61
CA GLY A 8 -2.31 -5.64 17.72
C GLY A 8 -0.82 -5.97 17.76
N GLN A 9 -0.44 -7.17 17.33
CA GLN A 9 0.96 -7.58 17.19
C GLN A 9 1.63 -6.83 16.04
N ILE A 10 0.97 -6.77 14.88
CA ILE A 10 1.48 -6.03 13.70
C ILE A 10 1.68 -4.55 14.03
N VAL A 11 0.77 -3.90 14.77
CA VAL A 11 0.94 -2.50 15.18
C VAL A 11 2.20 -2.31 16.03
N ARG A 12 2.55 -3.26 16.89
CA ARG A 12 3.79 -3.22 17.69
C ARG A 12 5.04 -3.36 16.80
N GLU A 13 4.98 -4.19 15.80
CA GLU A 13 6.09 -4.34 14.84
C GLU A 13 6.27 -3.06 14.02
N ILE A 14 5.18 -2.45 13.56
CA ILE A 14 5.20 -1.15 12.88
C ILE A 14 5.79 -0.06 13.79
N ASP A 15 5.39 -0.02 15.06
CA ASP A 15 5.90 0.92 16.06
C ASP A 15 7.40 0.75 16.30
N ALA A 16 7.87 -0.49 16.41
CA ALA A 16 9.29 -0.81 16.57
C ALA A 16 10.14 -0.38 15.36
N LEU A 17 9.54 -0.26 14.17
CA LEU A 17 10.17 0.26 12.96
C LEU A 17 10.04 1.79 12.82
N GLY A 18 9.52 2.48 13.83
CA GLY A 18 9.29 3.93 13.80
C GLY A 18 8.02 4.38 13.07
N GLY A 19 7.07 3.47 12.87
CA GLY A 19 5.79 3.80 12.23
C GLY A 19 4.82 4.52 13.15
N GLU A 20 3.96 5.34 12.59
CA GLU A 20 3.07 6.27 13.30
C GLU A 20 1.78 5.63 13.84
N MET A 21 1.47 4.38 13.46
CA MET A 21 0.18 3.76 13.76
C MET A 21 -0.08 3.62 15.26
N GLY A 22 0.92 3.22 16.03
CA GLY A 22 0.85 3.11 17.50
C GLY A 22 0.63 4.48 18.14
N ARG A 23 1.45 5.46 17.79
CA ARG A 23 1.42 6.82 18.33
C ARG A 23 0.08 7.51 18.09
N ILE A 24 -0.43 7.47 16.85
CA ILE A 24 -1.72 8.09 16.50
C ILE A 24 -2.88 7.36 17.21
N THR A 25 -2.78 6.05 17.34
CA THR A 25 -3.76 5.26 18.07
C THR A 25 -3.82 5.71 19.53
N ASP A 26 -2.69 5.86 20.21
CA ASP A 26 -2.64 6.30 21.61
C ASP A 26 -3.20 7.71 21.80
N LEU A 27 -2.86 8.66 20.91
CA LEU A 27 -3.37 10.02 20.95
C LEU A 27 -4.89 10.13 20.79
N THR A 28 -5.51 9.18 20.12
CA THR A 28 -6.93 9.23 19.75
C THR A 28 -7.78 8.17 20.45
N THR A 29 -7.16 7.36 21.31
CA THR A 29 -7.84 6.30 22.06
C THR A 29 -8.84 6.85 23.05
N ILE A 30 -10.05 6.32 23.00
CA ILE A 30 -11.12 6.57 23.98
C ILE A 30 -11.32 5.36 24.91
N GLN A 31 -10.95 4.16 24.47
CA GLN A 31 -11.00 2.95 25.28
C GLN A 31 -9.91 1.98 24.86
N PHE A 32 -9.20 1.43 25.82
CA PHE A 32 -8.20 0.39 25.64
C PHE A 32 -8.61 -0.91 26.34
N ARG A 33 -8.41 -2.06 25.67
CA ARG A 33 -8.59 -3.40 26.26
C ARG A 33 -7.50 -4.35 25.79
N MET A 34 -7.03 -5.17 26.73
CA MET A 34 -6.23 -6.34 26.40
C MET A 34 -7.17 -7.53 26.21
N LEU A 35 -7.24 -8.07 25.00
CA LEU A 35 -8.03 -9.26 24.64
C LEU A 35 -7.26 -10.54 24.92
N ASN A 36 -7.98 -11.66 25.05
CA ASN A 36 -7.44 -13.02 25.19
C ASN A 36 -6.54 -13.24 26.41
N ARG A 37 -6.76 -12.50 27.50
CA ARG A 37 -5.93 -12.61 28.72
C ARG A 37 -5.96 -14.01 29.34
N SER A 38 -7.03 -14.76 29.17
CA SER A 38 -7.18 -16.14 29.64
C SER A 38 -6.42 -17.18 28.82
N LYS A 39 -5.90 -16.80 27.64
CA LYS A 39 -5.27 -17.73 26.68
C LYS A 39 -3.75 -17.71 26.72
N GLY A 40 -3.16 -17.10 27.75
CA GLY A 40 -1.70 -16.99 27.90
C GLY A 40 -1.11 -15.77 27.19
N ALA A 41 0.10 -15.40 27.61
CA ALA A 41 0.76 -14.15 27.21
C ALA A 41 0.97 -14.02 25.69
N ALA A 42 1.24 -15.10 24.99
CA ALA A 42 1.42 -15.10 23.55
C ALA A 42 0.14 -14.70 22.77
N MET A 43 -1.03 -14.87 23.37
CA MET A 43 -2.31 -14.56 22.77
C MET A 43 -2.85 -13.19 23.21
N TRP A 44 -2.17 -12.49 24.11
CA TRP A 44 -2.59 -11.17 24.53
C TRP A 44 -2.56 -10.19 23.39
N SER A 45 -3.71 -9.62 23.08
CA SER A 45 -3.88 -8.78 21.91
C SER A 45 -4.42 -7.43 22.33
N PRO A 46 -3.61 -6.35 22.25
CA PRO A 46 -4.09 -5.02 22.54
C PRO A 46 -5.14 -4.59 21.52
N ARG A 47 -6.18 -3.92 21.99
CA ARG A 47 -7.21 -3.31 21.15
C ARG A 47 -7.55 -1.93 21.71
N ALA A 48 -7.42 -0.91 20.87
CA ALA A 48 -7.81 0.45 21.16
C ALA A 48 -9.05 0.83 20.35
N GLN A 49 -10.04 1.41 21.01
CA GLN A 49 -11.14 2.10 20.37
C GLN A 49 -10.76 3.56 20.27
N CYS A 50 -10.63 4.08 19.05
CA CYS A 50 -10.25 5.47 18.79
C CYS A 50 -11.48 6.31 18.46
N ASP A 51 -11.42 7.59 18.76
CA ASP A 51 -12.30 8.57 18.15
C ASP A 51 -12.04 8.61 16.64
N LYS A 52 -13.08 8.35 15.84
CA LYS A 52 -12.93 8.20 14.38
C LYS A 52 -12.48 9.51 13.72
N THR A 53 -13.04 10.62 14.14
CA THR A 53 -12.76 11.93 13.56
C THR A 53 -11.34 12.37 13.90
N ARG A 54 -11.00 12.37 15.19
CA ARG A 54 -9.65 12.70 15.66
C ARG A 54 -8.58 11.79 15.04
N PHE A 55 -8.85 10.49 14.92
CA PHE A 55 -7.92 9.56 14.28
C PHE A 55 -7.65 9.92 12.82
N SER A 56 -8.69 10.30 12.07
CA SER A 56 -8.54 10.73 10.68
C SER A 56 -7.79 12.06 10.57
N GLU A 57 -8.09 13.01 11.44
CA GLU A 57 -7.45 14.33 11.47
C GLU A 57 -5.96 14.24 11.84
N GLU A 58 -5.61 13.45 12.86
CA GLU A 58 -4.22 13.27 13.28
C GLU A 58 -3.39 12.53 12.22
N TRP A 59 -3.98 11.55 11.53
CA TRP A 59 -3.32 10.91 10.39
C TRP A 59 -3.06 11.91 9.27
N ARG A 60 -4.07 12.67 8.89
CA ARG A 60 -3.95 13.70 7.87
C ARG A 60 -2.86 14.70 8.23
N ARG A 61 -2.90 15.23 9.44
CA ARG A 61 -1.91 16.18 9.95
C ARG A 61 -0.50 15.60 9.93
N THR A 62 -0.33 14.35 10.35
CA THR A 62 0.97 13.67 10.34
C THR A 62 1.51 13.52 8.94
N LEU A 63 0.68 13.05 8.00
CA LEU A 63 1.08 12.85 6.61
C LEU A 63 1.41 14.18 5.92
N GLU A 64 0.58 15.22 6.09
CA GLU A 64 0.80 16.55 5.50
C GLU A 64 2.08 17.23 6.03
N ASN A 65 2.51 16.91 7.26
CA ASN A 65 3.75 17.42 7.85
C ASN A 65 4.97 16.51 7.61
N THR A 66 4.81 15.38 6.96
CA THR A 66 5.93 14.49 6.66
C THR A 66 6.73 15.05 5.48
N TRP A 67 8.02 15.28 5.71
CA TRP A 67 8.91 15.82 4.69
C TRP A 67 8.98 14.91 3.46
N ASN A 68 8.92 15.50 2.27
CA ASN A 68 8.99 14.80 0.98
C ASN A 68 7.87 13.77 0.75
N LEU A 69 6.72 13.95 1.43
CA LEU A 69 5.50 13.15 1.23
C LEU A 69 4.40 14.02 0.65
N TYR A 70 3.85 13.59 -0.47
CA TYR A 70 2.78 14.31 -1.16
C TYR A 70 1.55 13.42 -1.25
N ILE A 71 0.38 13.98 -0.95
CA ILE A 71 -0.90 13.25 -0.97
C ILE A 71 -1.69 13.67 -2.20
N TRP A 72 -2.16 12.69 -2.95
CA TRP A 72 -3.05 12.90 -4.09
C TRP A 72 -4.33 12.10 -3.91
N GLN A 73 -5.47 12.80 -3.99
CA GLN A 73 -6.78 12.18 -3.78
C GLN A 73 -7.40 11.81 -5.13
N ASP A 74 -7.10 10.61 -5.63
CA ASP A 74 -7.74 10.02 -6.80
C ASP A 74 -7.58 8.49 -6.75
N ALA A 75 -8.31 7.78 -7.60
CA ALA A 75 -8.16 6.34 -7.74
C ALA A 75 -7.07 6.02 -8.77
N ALA A 76 -6.09 5.21 -8.39
CA ALA A 76 -5.15 4.62 -9.34
C ALA A 76 -5.87 3.57 -10.18
N THR A 77 -5.74 3.66 -11.50
CA THR A 77 -6.42 2.77 -12.46
C THR A 77 -5.47 1.96 -13.30
N GLU A 78 -4.23 2.41 -13.46
CA GLU A 78 -3.28 1.74 -14.33
C GLU A 78 -1.85 1.86 -13.80
N LEU A 79 -1.10 0.76 -13.92
CA LEU A 79 0.35 0.72 -13.74
C LEU A 79 1.01 0.87 -15.10
N LEU A 80 1.91 1.84 -15.24
CA LEU A 80 2.61 2.12 -16.49
C LEU A 80 3.93 1.37 -16.52
N PHE A 81 4.16 0.59 -17.56
CA PHE A 81 5.37 -0.20 -17.75
C PHE A 81 6.13 0.22 -19.02
N ALA A 82 7.43 -0.02 -19.02
CA ALA A 82 8.26 0.03 -20.21
C ALA A 82 9.22 -1.17 -20.21
N PRO A 83 9.80 -1.53 -21.35
CA PRO A 83 10.89 -2.49 -21.38
C PRO A 83 11.98 -2.06 -20.39
N ALA A 84 12.46 -3.00 -19.58
CA ALA A 84 13.58 -2.71 -18.69
C ALA A 84 14.82 -2.39 -19.55
N PRO A 85 15.62 -1.39 -19.19
CA PRO A 85 16.89 -1.16 -19.86
C PRO A 85 17.75 -2.43 -19.74
N GLU A 86 18.36 -2.85 -20.86
CA GLU A 86 19.32 -3.93 -20.84
C GLU A 86 20.51 -3.49 -19.99
N THR A 87 20.61 -4.02 -18.78
CA THR A 87 21.69 -3.71 -17.85
C THR A 87 22.95 -4.45 -18.27
N ASN A 88 23.76 -3.81 -19.11
CA ASN A 88 25.18 -4.15 -19.26
C ASN A 88 26.09 -3.26 -18.41
N ALA A 89 25.59 -2.61 -17.40
CA ALA A 89 26.38 -1.77 -16.49
C ALA A 89 26.14 -2.16 -15.04
N ALA A 90 27.21 -2.43 -14.32
CA ALA A 90 27.20 -2.49 -12.86
C ALA A 90 26.64 -1.18 -12.28
N PRO A 91 25.96 -1.20 -11.14
CA PRO A 91 25.42 0.00 -10.54
C PRO A 91 26.56 0.95 -10.20
N SER A 92 26.67 2.05 -10.91
CA SER A 92 27.53 3.15 -10.50
C SER A 92 26.79 3.91 -9.40
N ASP A 93 27.39 4.00 -8.21
CA ASP A 93 26.90 4.74 -7.04
C ASP A 93 26.91 6.27 -7.23
N ASN A 94 26.86 6.76 -8.44
CA ASN A 94 26.72 8.17 -8.71
C ASN A 94 25.24 8.56 -8.75
N LEU A 95 24.71 8.97 -7.59
CA LEU A 95 23.53 9.82 -7.57
C LEU A 95 23.84 11.08 -8.37
N PRO A 96 23.10 11.41 -9.42
CA PRO A 96 23.18 12.74 -9.99
C PRO A 96 22.63 13.72 -8.96
N ASP A 97 23.49 14.66 -8.59
CA ASP A 97 23.12 15.84 -7.82
C ASP A 97 22.03 16.61 -8.59
N GLU A 98 21.05 17.01 -7.83
CA GLU A 98 19.79 17.58 -8.19
C GLU A 98 19.84 18.91 -8.87
N THR A 99 18.87 19.25 -9.49
CA THR A 99 18.36 20.55 -9.91
C THR A 99 18.08 20.65 -11.40
N THR A 100 16.98 20.01 -11.80
CA THR A 100 16.19 20.64 -12.86
C THR A 100 14.71 20.29 -12.63
N THR A 101 14.06 21.15 -11.92
CA THR A 101 12.61 21.15 -11.73
C THR A 101 11.93 21.61 -13.01
N SER A 102 11.43 20.70 -13.81
CA SER A 102 10.38 21.03 -14.75
C SER A 102 9.02 20.84 -14.05
N PHE A 103 8.43 21.94 -13.68
CA PHE A 103 7.07 22.02 -13.13
C PHE A 103 6.05 21.59 -14.17
N ASN A 104 5.63 20.33 -14.18
CA ASN A 104 4.38 19.94 -14.86
C ASN A 104 3.74 18.65 -14.32
N SER A 105 4.10 18.20 -13.12
CA SER A 105 3.43 17.06 -12.51
C SER A 105 3.31 17.32 -11.02
N ALA A 106 2.08 17.29 -10.51
CA ALA A 106 1.86 17.25 -9.07
C ALA A 106 2.58 16.02 -8.50
N PRO A 107 3.33 16.17 -7.41
CA PRO A 107 4.06 15.06 -6.84
C PRO A 107 3.10 14.04 -6.23
N GLY A 108 3.21 12.79 -6.65
CA GLY A 108 2.43 11.68 -6.10
C GLY A 108 3.18 10.93 -5.00
N THR A 109 2.44 10.32 -4.09
CA THR A 109 3.02 9.50 -3.02
C THR A 109 3.46 8.17 -3.58
N ILE A 110 4.76 8.00 -3.79
CA ILE A 110 5.35 6.74 -4.23
C ILE A 110 6.59 6.49 -3.39
N SER A 111 6.59 5.41 -2.61
CA SER A 111 7.73 5.01 -1.81
C SER A 111 8.46 3.82 -2.44
N SER A 112 9.76 3.75 -2.23
CA SER A 112 10.56 2.62 -2.70
C SER A 112 10.37 1.41 -1.77
N ALA A 113 9.98 0.27 -2.33
CA ALA A 113 10.12 -1.00 -1.63
C ALA A 113 11.59 -1.44 -1.67
N ALA A 114 12.09 -1.95 -0.55
CA ALA A 114 13.37 -2.61 -0.53
C ALA A 114 13.33 -3.86 -1.44
N GLU A 115 14.39 -4.13 -2.15
CA GLU A 115 14.56 -5.41 -2.82
C GLU A 115 14.59 -6.50 -1.73
N SER A 116 13.52 -7.29 -1.62
CA SER A 116 13.58 -8.53 -0.89
C SER A 116 14.23 -9.57 -1.82
N ASP A 117 15.28 -10.18 -1.37
CA ASP A 117 15.84 -11.36 -2.02
C ASP A 117 14.72 -12.40 -2.20
N ALA A 118 14.29 -12.58 -3.43
CA ALA A 118 13.20 -13.45 -3.82
C ALA A 118 13.67 -14.90 -3.89
N ASP A 119 14.26 -15.45 -2.83
CA ASP A 119 14.84 -16.80 -2.87
C ASP A 119 14.20 -17.81 -1.91
N SER A 120 12.96 -17.60 -1.47
CA SER A 120 12.34 -18.54 -0.54
C SER A 120 10.87 -18.92 -0.78
N ASP A 121 10.22 -18.47 -1.85
CA ASP A 121 8.87 -18.92 -2.18
C ASP A 121 8.82 -19.73 -3.48
N PRO A 122 8.66 -21.08 -3.40
CA PRO A 122 8.58 -21.94 -4.57
C PRO A 122 7.34 -21.72 -5.43
N THR A 123 6.34 -20.95 -4.97
CA THR A 123 5.10 -20.67 -5.72
C THR A 123 5.29 -19.59 -6.78
N LEU A 124 6.35 -18.77 -6.70
CA LEU A 124 6.65 -17.72 -7.67
C LEU A 124 7.45 -18.19 -8.91
N ARG A 125 7.78 -19.47 -9.00
CA ARG A 125 8.67 -20.00 -10.05
C ARG A 125 8.03 -20.24 -11.41
N ASN A 126 6.73 -20.02 -11.59
CA ASN A 126 6.02 -20.31 -12.83
C ASN A 126 5.47 -19.08 -13.57
N ALA A 127 6.10 -17.92 -13.44
CA ALA A 127 5.81 -16.80 -14.35
C ALA A 127 6.40 -17.14 -15.73
N PRO A 128 5.62 -17.00 -16.85
CA PRO A 128 6.12 -17.34 -18.17
C PRO A 128 7.30 -16.45 -18.55
N SER A 129 8.44 -17.04 -18.76
CA SER A 129 9.74 -16.44 -19.10
C SER A 129 9.82 -15.90 -20.53
N ALA A 130 8.75 -15.42 -21.12
CA ALA A 130 8.71 -15.04 -22.55
C ALA A 130 8.42 -13.55 -22.82
N ALA A 131 8.20 -12.74 -21.79
CA ALA A 131 8.13 -11.28 -21.95
C ALA A 131 9.44 -10.68 -21.44
N GLY A 132 10.11 -9.87 -22.24
CA GLY A 132 11.31 -9.14 -21.80
C GLY A 132 11.04 -8.44 -20.46
N LYS A 133 12.08 -8.28 -19.62
CA LYS A 133 11.95 -7.67 -18.29
C LYS A 133 11.21 -6.34 -18.42
N LEU A 134 10.08 -6.20 -17.73
CA LEU A 134 9.32 -4.97 -17.63
C LEU A 134 9.78 -4.17 -16.42
N ALA A 135 9.92 -2.87 -16.58
CA ALA A 135 10.17 -1.94 -15.49
C ALA A 135 8.95 -1.06 -15.29
N ILE A 136 8.57 -0.85 -14.02
CA ILE A 136 7.55 0.14 -13.69
C ILE A 136 8.04 1.54 -14.08
N ARG A 137 7.16 2.34 -14.68
CA ARG A 137 7.43 3.72 -15.10
C ARG A 137 6.56 4.72 -14.37
N GLY A 138 5.42 4.28 -13.88
CA GLY A 138 4.50 5.18 -13.24
C GLY A 138 3.16 4.57 -12.90
N VAL A 139 2.27 5.45 -12.48
CA VAL A 139 0.87 5.14 -12.18
C VAL A 139 -0.01 6.17 -12.85
N ARG A 140 -1.09 5.73 -13.49
CA ARG A 140 -2.14 6.62 -14.01
C ARG A 140 -3.36 6.57 -13.10
N THR A 141 -3.94 7.74 -12.88
CA THR A 141 -5.16 7.88 -12.08
C THR A 141 -6.41 7.95 -12.97
N ARG A 142 -7.58 7.84 -12.34
CA ARG A 142 -8.87 7.93 -13.02
C ARG A 142 -9.09 9.28 -13.71
N MET A 143 -8.54 10.36 -13.16
CA MET A 143 -8.58 11.69 -13.77
C MET A 143 -7.57 11.86 -14.91
N GLY A 144 -6.81 10.83 -15.26
CA GLY A 144 -5.83 10.86 -16.33
C GLY A 144 -4.46 11.43 -15.94
N VAL A 145 -4.25 11.74 -14.67
CA VAL A 145 -2.95 12.21 -14.19
C VAL A 145 -1.96 11.05 -14.13
N GLU A 146 -0.76 11.27 -14.63
CA GLU A 146 0.32 10.29 -14.59
C GLU A 146 1.40 10.72 -13.61
N PHE A 147 1.78 9.81 -12.75
CA PHE A 147 2.90 9.97 -11.83
C PHE A 147 4.05 9.07 -12.27
N SER A 148 5.17 9.67 -12.62
CA SER A 148 6.38 8.92 -12.96
C SER A 148 7.06 8.40 -11.70
N CYS A 149 7.46 7.12 -11.71
CA CYS A 149 8.14 6.52 -10.57
C CYS A 149 8.98 5.30 -10.98
N ARG A 150 9.92 4.95 -10.13
CA ARG A 150 10.73 3.74 -10.26
C ARG A 150 10.19 2.54 -9.48
N LYS A 151 9.37 2.78 -8.47
CA LYS A 151 8.79 1.74 -7.61
C LYS A 151 7.38 2.14 -7.19
N VAL A 152 6.49 1.18 -7.01
CA VAL A 152 5.10 1.35 -6.57
C VAL A 152 4.80 0.38 -5.45
N ILE A 153 4.20 0.86 -4.37
CA ILE A 153 3.67 0.04 -3.30
C ILE A 153 2.14 0.08 -3.37
N LEU A 154 1.52 -1.08 -3.55
CA LEU A 154 0.07 -1.23 -3.56
C LEU A 154 -0.44 -1.56 -2.15
N THR A 155 -1.25 -0.68 -1.58
CA THR A 155 -1.86 -0.83 -0.25
C THR A 155 -3.37 -0.64 -0.28
N SER A 156 -4.00 -1.06 -1.37
CA SER A 156 -5.41 -0.83 -1.71
C SER A 156 -6.42 -1.51 -0.77
N GLY A 157 -5.98 -2.40 0.10
CA GLY A 157 -6.87 -3.10 1.03
C GLY A 157 -7.94 -3.90 0.31
N THR A 158 -9.22 -3.69 0.68
CA THR A 158 -10.38 -4.40 0.13
C THR A 158 -10.99 -3.73 -1.12
N PHE A 159 -10.39 -2.67 -1.64
CA PHE A 159 -10.98 -1.88 -2.72
C PHE A 159 -10.65 -2.39 -4.12
N LEU A 160 -9.56 -3.13 -4.28
CA LEU A 160 -9.10 -3.59 -5.59
C LEU A 160 -10.03 -4.68 -6.15
N GLY A 161 -10.89 -4.30 -7.10
CA GLY A 161 -11.94 -5.16 -7.63
C GLY A 161 -12.90 -5.68 -6.55
N GLY A 162 -13.12 -4.91 -5.48
CA GLY A 162 -13.88 -5.33 -4.31
C GLY A 162 -15.34 -5.65 -4.61
N VAL A 163 -15.86 -6.68 -3.96
CA VAL A 163 -17.30 -7.04 -3.99
C VAL A 163 -17.78 -7.27 -2.57
N MET A 164 -18.84 -6.58 -2.22
CA MET A 164 -19.54 -6.77 -0.95
C MET A 164 -20.61 -7.83 -1.09
N HIS A 165 -20.66 -8.75 -0.13
CA HIS A 165 -21.69 -9.78 -0.04
C HIS A 165 -22.62 -9.47 1.14
N CYS A 166 -23.92 -9.42 0.89
CA CYS A 166 -24.95 -9.24 1.91
C CYS A 166 -26.04 -10.29 1.69
N GLY A 167 -25.92 -11.43 2.34
CA GLY A 167 -26.74 -12.60 2.06
C GLY A 167 -26.55 -13.05 0.61
N ALA A 168 -27.66 -13.14 -0.14
CA ALA A 168 -27.65 -13.49 -1.56
C ALA A 168 -27.37 -12.29 -2.49
N SER A 169 -27.35 -11.07 -1.96
CA SER A 169 -27.09 -9.87 -2.75
C SER A 169 -25.61 -9.55 -2.81
N HIS A 170 -25.15 -9.08 -3.97
CA HIS A 170 -23.79 -8.66 -4.21
C HIS A 170 -23.76 -7.24 -4.76
N ALA A 171 -22.83 -6.43 -4.29
CA ALA A 171 -22.61 -5.09 -4.79
C ALA A 171 -21.11 -4.83 -4.95
N GLU A 172 -20.73 -4.11 -5.99
CA GLU A 172 -19.36 -3.66 -6.15
C GLU A 172 -19.00 -2.61 -5.10
N GLY A 173 -17.82 -2.74 -4.52
CA GLY A 173 -17.31 -1.83 -3.51
C GLY A 173 -16.34 -2.49 -2.56
N GLY A 174 -15.42 -1.73 -2.01
CA GLY A 174 -14.53 -2.19 -0.94
C GLY A 174 -15.16 -2.04 0.45
N ARG A 175 -16.17 -1.17 0.55
CA ARG A 175 -16.93 -0.87 1.77
C ARG A 175 -18.27 -0.23 1.37
N ALA A 176 -19.29 -0.32 2.23
CA ALA A 176 -20.58 0.34 2.00
C ALA A 176 -20.39 1.85 1.78
N GLY A 177 -20.89 2.35 0.66
CA GLY A 177 -20.76 3.75 0.23
C GLY A 177 -19.49 4.11 -0.53
N ASP A 178 -18.53 3.18 -0.66
CA ASP A 178 -17.28 3.42 -1.38
C ASP A 178 -17.14 2.46 -2.57
N ALA A 179 -16.92 3.00 -3.75
CA ALA A 179 -16.76 2.24 -4.98
C ALA A 179 -15.51 1.35 -4.98
N ALA A 180 -15.54 0.27 -5.73
CA ALA A 180 -14.35 -0.53 -6.02
C ALA A 180 -13.38 0.23 -6.95
N SER A 181 -12.11 -0.08 -6.85
CA SER A 181 -11.08 0.37 -7.80
C SER A 181 -10.84 -0.74 -8.83
N HIS A 182 -10.88 -0.36 -10.11
CA HIS A 182 -10.67 -1.26 -11.24
C HIS A 182 -9.43 -0.85 -12.04
N GLY A 183 -8.92 -1.77 -12.89
CA GLY A 183 -7.79 -1.55 -13.78
C GLY A 183 -6.49 -2.13 -13.26
N ILE A 184 -6.12 -1.89 -12.02
CA ILE A 184 -4.85 -2.39 -11.44
C ILE A 184 -4.78 -3.92 -11.43
N THR A 185 -5.88 -4.61 -11.08
CA THR A 185 -5.91 -6.08 -11.07
C THR A 185 -5.69 -6.65 -12.48
N GLU A 186 -6.29 -6.04 -13.47
CA GLU A 186 -6.14 -6.39 -14.87
C GLU A 186 -4.71 -6.17 -15.35
N ASN A 187 -4.08 -5.06 -14.96
CA ASN A 187 -2.67 -4.81 -15.26
C ASN A 187 -1.75 -5.86 -14.63
N LEU A 188 -1.97 -6.22 -13.36
CA LEU A 188 -1.19 -7.26 -12.69
C LEU A 188 -1.30 -8.61 -13.42
N ARG A 189 -2.51 -8.99 -13.84
CA ARG A 189 -2.72 -10.20 -14.64
C ARG A 189 -2.00 -10.15 -15.99
N ALA A 190 -2.06 -9.01 -16.66
CA ALA A 190 -1.42 -8.83 -17.97
C ALA A 190 0.09 -9.00 -17.94
N ILE A 191 0.72 -8.74 -16.78
CA ILE A 191 2.17 -8.94 -16.58
C ILE A 191 2.51 -10.27 -15.89
N GLY A 192 1.52 -11.16 -15.70
CA GLY A 192 1.73 -12.54 -15.27
C GLY A 192 1.51 -12.81 -13.78
N PHE A 193 1.02 -11.85 -12.99
CA PHE A 193 0.65 -12.13 -11.60
C PHE A 193 -0.65 -12.94 -11.52
N GLU A 194 -0.63 -13.98 -10.72
CA GLU A 194 -1.85 -14.66 -10.34
C GLU A 194 -2.63 -13.80 -9.34
N THR A 195 -3.92 -13.61 -9.58
CA THR A 195 -4.80 -12.85 -8.69
C THR A 195 -6.01 -13.68 -8.32
N GLY A 196 -6.36 -13.69 -7.04
CA GLY A 196 -7.53 -14.37 -6.51
C GLY A 196 -8.41 -13.45 -5.67
N ARG A 197 -9.56 -13.95 -5.26
CA ARG A 197 -10.43 -13.33 -4.26
C ARG A 197 -10.35 -14.12 -2.96
N MET A 198 -10.35 -13.40 -1.85
CA MET A 198 -10.51 -13.97 -0.51
C MET A 198 -11.93 -13.75 -0.01
#